data_00d116f8d7f7f3ed8ba18f64ae7e6169
#
_entry.id   00d116f8d7f7f3ed8ba18f64ae7e6169
#
_cell.length_a   1.000
_cell.length_b   1.000
_cell.length_c   1.000
_cell.angle_alpha   90.00
_cell.angle_beta   90.00
_cell.angle_gamma   90.00
#
_symmetry.space_group_name_H-M   'P 1'
#
loop_
_entity.id
_entity.type
_entity.pdbx_description
1 polymer ?
#
loop_
_entity_poly.entity_id
_entity_poly.type
_entity_poly.pdbx_seq_one_letter_code
_entity_poly.pdbx_strand_id
1 'polypeptide(L)'
;MVFKYVKYLLLSLIAIIVLSAGLIQLTGYSYFWRALSATYLEGKTTAHIDDANNFAQRIIEAGPVQEWNKHPQYNQKKLSDDLTRYLNQYKTAAFLVVHRGELLHEQYFSPYNGKSRTNSFSVAKTITTMQVGMAVDQGYIASFDAPITDHLPQYKNDPRGQKATVAQLSSMKSGHDWTENYYLPLNITTHLYFGKDARQLVLSQGFEREPGVEFEYSSGSTQLLGVLLENALKAKDPSLTISQHLSRSL
;
A
#
# COMPACT_ATOMS: atom_id res chain seq x y z
N MET A 1 -18.76 -47.46 -21.13
CA MET A 1 -19.62 -46.26 -21.03
C MET A 1 -19.04 -45.19 -20.12
N VAL A 2 -18.64 -45.49 -18.91
CA VAL A 2 -18.07 -44.53 -17.91
C VAL A 2 -16.89 -43.72 -18.46
N PHE A 3 -15.91 -44.36 -19.11
CA PHE A 3 -14.72 -43.66 -19.68
C PHE A 3 -15.08 -42.57 -20.70
N LYS A 4 -16.16 -42.73 -21.46
CA LYS A 4 -16.61 -41.74 -22.43
C LYS A 4 -17.15 -40.49 -21.73
N TYR A 5 -17.95 -40.66 -20.68
CA TYR A 5 -18.47 -39.55 -19.90
C TYR A 5 -17.37 -38.80 -19.14
N VAL A 6 -16.40 -39.49 -18.54
CA VAL A 6 -15.22 -38.89 -17.90
C VAL A 6 -14.43 -38.06 -18.91
N LYS A 7 -14.21 -38.57 -20.13
CA LYS A 7 -13.53 -37.80 -21.20
C LYS A 7 -14.26 -36.51 -21.55
N TYR A 8 -15.58 -36.54 -21.73
CA TYR A 8 -16.36 -35.35 -22.06
C TYR A 8 -16.39 -34.35 -20.88
N LEU A 9 -16.49 -34.83 -19.63
CA LEU A 9 -16.39 -33.99 -18.44
C LEU A 9 -15.06 -33.27 -18.41
N LEU A 10 -13.93 -33.95 -18.61
CA LEU A 10 -12.61 -33.35 -18.64
C LEU A 10 -12.46 -32.32 -19.77
N LEU A 11 -12.95 -32.63 -20.97
CA LEU A 11 -12.91 -31.70 -22.11
C LEU A 11 -13.75 -30.45 -21.84
N SER A 12 -14.94 -30.61 -21.25
CA SER A 12 -15.78 -29.48 -20.85
C SER A 12 -15.12 -28.63 -19.79
N LEU A 13 -14.47 -29.23 -18.79
CA LEU A 13 -13.73 -28.52 -17.75
C LEU A 13 -12.55 -27.72 -18.34
N ILE A 14 -11.78 -28.33 -19.24
CA ILE A 14 -10.68 -27.65 -19.94
C ILE A 14 -11.22 -26.48 -20.77
N ALA A 15 -12.33 -26.68 -21.50
CA ALA A 15 -12.95 -25.61 -22.30
C ALA A 15 -13.40 -24.44 -21.41
N ILE A 16 -14.03 -24.72 -20.27
CA ILE A 16 -14.44 -23.70 -19.30
C ILE A 16 -13.20 -22.92 -18.77
N ILE A 17 -12.14 -23.63 -18.40
CA ILE A 17 -10.90 -23.00 -17.93
C ILE A 17 -10.31 -22.09 -19.00
N VAL A 18 -10.20 -22.56 -20.24
CA VAL A 18 -9.65 -21.78 -21.36
C VAL A 18 -10.50 -20.55 -21.67
N LEU A 19 -11.84 -20.73 -21.70
CA LEU A 19 -12.77 -19.60 -21.93
C LEU A 19 -12.71 -18.59 -20.79
N SER A 20 -12.68 -19.04 -19.54
CA SER A 20 -12.54 -18.16 -18.38
C SER A 20 -11.20 -17.41 -18.38
N ALA A 21 -10.11 -18.10 -18.72
CA ALA A 21 -8.80 -17.50 -18.86
C ALA A 21 -8.77 -16.43 -19.96
N GLY A 22 -9.36 -16.73 -21.11
CA GLY A 22 -9.52 -15.77 -22.21
C GLY A 22 -10.35 -14.54 -21.79
N LEU A 23 -11.45 -14.75 -21.09
CA LEU A 23 -12.30 -13.67 -20.60
C LEU A 23 -11.54 -12.76 -19.61
N ILE A 24 -10.86 -13.33 -18.62
CA ILE A 24 -10.02 -12.59 -17.66
C ILE A 24 -8.97 -11.74 -18.40
N GLN A 25 -8.33 -12.30 -19.42
CA GLN A 25 -7.32 -11.59 -20.20
C GLN A 25 -7.89 -10.42 -21.01
N LEU A 26 -9.09 -10.58 -21.58
CA LEU A 26 -9.71 -9.60 -22.49
C LEU A 26 -10.48 -8.50 -21.74
N THR A 27 -10.92 -8.75 -20.52
CA THR A 27 -11.78 -7.81 -19.74
C THR A 27 -11.02 -6.90 -18.77
N GLY A 28 -9.68 -6.84 -18.85
CA GLY A 28 -8.88 -5.97 -17.98
C GLY A 28 -8.52 -6.57 -16.62
N TYR A 29 -8.94 -7.81 -16.34
CA TYR A 29 -8.64 -8.51 -15.09
C TYR A 29 -7.34 -9.32 -15.14
N SER A 30 -6.42 -9.02 -16.06
CA SER A 30 -5.15 -9.73 -16.22
C SER A 30 -4.27 -9.74 -14.96
N TYR A 31 -4.46 -8.78 -14.04
CA TYR A 31 -3.82 -8.75 -12.73
C TYR A 31 -4.14 -9.98 -11.86
N PHE A 32 -5.26 -10.66 -12.13
CA PHE A 32 -5.64 -11.91 -11.46
C PHE A 32 -4.55 -12.98 -11.54
N TRP A 33 -3.89 -13.12 -12.69
CA TRP A 33 -2.82 -14.11 -12.87
C TRP A 33 -1.61 -13.81 -11.99
N ARG A 34 -1.28 -12.53 -11.82
CA ARG A 34 -0.21 -12.11 -10.91
C ARG A 34 -0.61 -12.34 -9.46
N ALA A 35 -1.84 -12.04 -9.09
CA ALA A 35 -2.37 -12.33 -7.77
C ALA A 35 -2.32 -13.83 -7.47
N LEU A 36 -2.79 -14.67 -8.40
CA LEU A 36 -2.79 -16.13 -8.26
C LEU A 36 -1.35 -16.67 -8.09
N SER A 37 -0.40 -16.21 -8.91
CA SER A 37 0.98 -16.67 -8.86
C SER A 37 1.71 -16.25 -7.59
N ALA A 38 1.48 -15.02 -7.12
CA ALA A 38 2.14 -14.48 -5.94
C ALA A 38 1.52 -14.93 -4.60
N THR A 39 0.35 -15.59 -4.64
CA THR A 39 -0.36 -16.06 -3.44
C THR A 39 -0.59 -17.57 -3.46
N TYR A 40 -1.65 -18.02 -4.11
CA TYR A 40 -2.09 -19.43 -4.05
C TYR A 40 -1.04 -20.41 -4.58
N LEU A 41 -0.31 -20.07 -5.64
CA LEU A 41 0.75 -20.97 -6.17
C LEU A 41 1.98 -21.02 -5.25
N GLU A 42 2.13 -20.04 -4.34
CA GLU A 42 3.14 -20.06 -3.27
C GLU A 42 2.60 -20.62 -1.95
N GLY A 43 1.38 -21.19 -1.93
CA GLY A 43 0.73 -21.72 -0.73
C GLY A 43 0.25 -20.65 0.25
N LYS A 44 0.09 -19.41 -0.21
CA LYS A 44 -0.42 -18.27 0.57
C LYS A 44 -1.86 -17.99 0.17
N THR A 45 -2.66 -17.45 1.08
CA THR A 45 -4.06 -17.06 0.80
C THR A 45 -4.24 -15.55 0.58
N THR A 46 -3.22 -14.76 0.88
CA THR A 46 -3.21 -13.30 0.77
C THR A 46 -1.78 -12.81 0.57
N ALA A 47 -1.61 -11.51 0.35
CA ALA A 47 -0.31 -10.83 0.37
C ALA A 47 0.44 -11.05 1.70
N HIS A 48 1.75 -11.12 1.65
CA HIS A 48 2.63 -11.44 2.78
C HIS A 48 3.73 -10.42 2.95
N ILE A 49 4.30 -10.31 4.16
CA ILE A 49 5.39 -9.37 4.45
C ILE A 49 6.67 -9.68 3.66
N ASP A 50 6.85 -10.90 3.18
CA ASP A 50 8.01 -11.36 2.41
C ASP A 50 7.81 -11.32 0.89
N ASP A 51 6.76 -10.69 0.39
CA ASP A 51 6.40 -10.66 -1.03
C ASP A 51 7.24 -9.71 -1.89
N ALA A 52 8.25 -9.07 -1.32
CA ALA A 52 9.04 -8.03 -2.01
C ALA A 52 9.58 -8.47 -3.38
N ASN A 53 9.97 -9.76 -3.53
CA ASN A 53 10.50 -10.30 -4.78
C ASN A 53 9.46 -10.41 -5.90
N ASN A 54 8.17 -10.33 -5.57
CA ASN A 54 7.07 -10.37 -6.55
C ASN A 54 6.80 -9.01 -7.19
N PHE A 55 7.49 -7.95 -6.74
CA PHE A 55 7.26 -6.57 -7.16
C PHE A 55 8.54 -5.90 -7.63
N ALA A 56 8.38 -4.97 -8.58
CA ALA A 56 9.45 -4.06 -8.95
C ALA A 56 9.82 -3.17 -7.74
N GLN A 57 11.11 -3.04 -7.48
CA GLN A 57 11.62 -2.30 -6.33
C GLN A 57 12.40 -1.06 -6.79
N ARG A 58 12.29 0.01 -6.02
CA ARG A 58 13.20 1.15 -6.08
C ARG A 58 13.94 1.24 -4.76
N ILE A 59 15.26 1.26 -4.82
CA ILE A 59 16.10 1.45 -3.64
C ILE A 59 16.18 2.96 -3.39
N ILE A 60 15.80 3.37 -2.19
CA ILE A 60 16.08 4.71 -1.66
C ILE A 60 17.33 4.55 -0.82
N GLU A 61 18.40 5.26 -1.18
CA GLU A 61 19.63 5.21 -0.40
C GLU A 61 19.39 5.80 0.99
N ALA A 62 19.90 5.10 1.99
CA ALA A 62 19.83 5.57 3.36
C ALA A 62 20.73 6.80 3.53
N GLY A 63 20.27 7.78 4.29
CA GLY A 63 21.10 8.84 4.82
C GLY A 63 22.14 8.34 5.82
N PRO A 64 22.87 9.22 6.49
CA PRO A 64 23.79 8.85 7.58
C PRO A 64 23.04 8.06 8.65
N VAL A 65 23.65 6.95 9.10
CA VAL A 65 23.04 6.11 10.13
C VAL A 65 22.90 6.92 11.43
N GLN A 66 21.66 7.07 11.89
CA GLN A 66 21.35 7.62 13.21
C GLN A 66 20.88 6.45 14.08
N GLU A 67 21.79 5.90 14.87
CA GLU A 67 21.45 4.85 15.81
C GLU A 67 20.61 5.41 16.96
N TRP A 68 19.59 4.67 17.36
CA TRP A 68 18.85 5.00 18.57
C TRP A 68 19.70 4.77 19.80
N ASN A 69 19.73 5.72 20.70
CA ASN A 69 20.36 5.55 21.99
C ASN A 69 19.74 4.36 22.72
N LYS A 70 20.57 3.53 23.31
CA LYS A 70 20.13 2.41 24.13
C LYS A 70 19.84 2.88 25.54
N HIS A 71 18.64 2.58 26.04
CA HIS A 71 18.28 2.80 27.43
C HIS A 71 19.24 2.05 28.37
N PRO A 72 19.60 2.56 29.57
CA PRO A 72 20.48 1.86 30.51
C PRO A 72 20.03 0.42 30.85
N GLN A 73 18.74 0.14 30.75
CA GLN A 73 18.15 -1.19 30.95
C GLN A 73 17.87 -1.94 29.65
N TYR A 74 18.51 -1.58 28.52
CA TYR A 74 18.31 -2.23 27.24
C TYR A 74 18.46 -3.74 27.34
N ASN A 75 17.41 -4.47 26.95
CA ASN A 75 17.33 -5.94 26.95
C ASN A 75 17.64 -6.64 28.30
N GLN A 76 17.66 -5.92 29.43
CA GLN A 76 17.92 -6.51 30.73
C GLN A 76 16.73 -7.35 31.23
N LYS A 77 15.51 -6.99 30.89
CA LYS A 77 14.29 -7.75 31.24
C LYS A 77 13.89 -8.65 30.08
N LYS A 78 13.74 -9.93 30.36
CA LYS A 78 13.12 -10.87 29.42
C LYS A 78 11.63 -10.55 29.30
N LEU A 79 11.07 -10.81 28.13
CA LEU A 79 9.63 -10.79 27.94
C LEU A 79 8.97 -11.85 28.80
N SER A 80 7.77 -11.58 29.30
CA SER A 80 7.00 -12.61 30.02
C SER A 80 6.64 -13.77 29.09
N ASP A 81 6.43 -14.94 29.68
CA ASP A 81 6.04 -16.13 28.91
C ASP A 81 4.74 -15.92 28.15
N ASP A 82 3.79 -15.17 28.74
CA ASP A 82 2.51 -14.85 28.12
C ASP A 82 2.69 -13.95 26.89
N LEU A 83 3.51 -12.91 27.00
CA LEU A 83 3.82 -12.03 25.87
C LEU A 83 4.60 -12.79 24.78
N THR A 84 5.57 -13.59 25.17
CA THR A 84 6.35 -14.42 24.22
C THR A 84 5.43 -15.38 23.46
N ARG A 85 4.50 -16.02 24.14
CA ARG A 85 3.50 -16.92 23.56
C ARG A 85 2.58 -16.17 22.59
N TYR A 86 2.11 -15.00 22.98
CA TYR A 86 1.30 -14.11 22.13
C TYR A 86 2.05 -13.71 20.85
N LEU A 87 3.29 -13.23 20.96
CA LEU A 87 4.10 -12.82 19.82
C LEU A 87 4.36 -13.98 18.85
N ASN A 88 4.63 -15.18 19.37
CA ASN A 88 4.81 -16.39 18.57
C ASN A 88 3.51 -16.83 17.89
N GLN A 89 2.37 -16.73 18.56
CA GLN A 89 1.06 -17.05 17.99
C GLN A 89 0.76 -16.22 16.74
N TYR A 90 1.13 -14.94 16.77
CA TYR A 90 0.94 -14.02 15.64
C TYR A 90 2.12 -13.99 14.66
N LYS A 91 3.08 -14.91 14.81
CA LYS A 91 4.28 -15.00 13.94
C LYS A 91 4.98 -13.65 13.79
N THR A 92 5.16 -12.95 14.90
CA THR A 92 5.78 -11.63 14.96
C THR A 92 7.20 -11.70 14.43
N ALA A 93 7.58 -10.80 13.53
CA ALA A 93 8.94 -10.74 12.98
C ALA A 93 9.91 -10.01 13.90
N ALA A 94 9.45 -8.91 14.52
CA ALA A 94 10.25 -8.11 15.44
C ALA A 94 9.35 -7.47 16.50
N PHE A 95 9.89 -7.28 17.70
CA PHE A 95 9.25 -6.56 18.81
C PHE A 95 10.25 -5.60 19.42
N LEU A 96 9.94 -4.30 19.33
CA LEU A 96 10.79 -3.21 19.84
C LEU A 96 9.98 -2.35 20.80
N VAL A 97 10.63 -1.90 21.87
CA VAL A 97 10.06 -0.95 22.82
C VAL A 97 11.00 0.25 22.92
N VAL A 98 10.45 1.42 22.63
CA VAL A 98 11.13 2.70 22.78
C VAL A 98 10.53 3.41 23.99
N HIS A 99 11.36 3.84 24.92
CA HIS A 99 10.96 4.60 26.10
C HIS A 99 11.72 5.93 26.15
N ARG A 100 10.97 7.04 26.14
CA ARG A 100 11.54 8.41 26.16
C ARG A 100 12.62 8.66 25.09
N GLY A 101 12.42 8.11 23.88
CA GLY A 101 13.37 8.24 22.77
C GLY A 101 14.55 7.27 22.80
N GLU A 102 14.65 6.39 23.79
CA GLU A 102 15.72 5.39 23.90
C GLU A 102 15.18 3.98 23.70
N LEU A 103 15.94 3.11 23.05
CA LEU A 103 15.60 1.73 22.79
C LEU A 103 15.75 0.91 24.08
N LEU A 104 14.60 0.51 24.66
CA LEU A 104 14.54 -0.28 25.90
C LEU A 104 14.59 -1.79 25.66
N HIS A 105 13.90 -2.25 24.61
CA HIS A 105 13.86 -3.68 24.26
C HIS A 105 13.89 -3.86 22.76
N GLU A 106 14.58 -4.89 22.29
CA GLU A 106 14.66 -5.26 20.89
C GLU A 106 14.82 -6.77 20.78
N GLN A 107 13.89 -7.40 20.09
CA GLN A 107 13.89 -8.85 19.86
C GLN A 107 13.38 -9.17 18.46
N TYR A 108 14.07 -10.08 17.80
CA TYR A 108 13.68 -10.60 16.48
C TYR A 108 13.34 -12.10 16.61
N PHE A 109 12.39 -12.52 15.79
CA PHE A 109 11.94 -13.91 15.76
C PHE A 109 12.34 -14.55 14.42
N SER A 110 12.88 -15.78 14.51
CA SER A 110 13.33 -16.49 13.31
C SER A 110 12.20 -16.61 12.26
N PRO A 111 12.50 -16.40 10.97
CA PRO A 111 13.83 -16.21 10.35
C PRO A 111 14.33 -14.75 10.30
N TYR A 112 13.64 -13.80 10.94
CA TYR A 112 13.93 -12.37 10.84
C TYR A 112 15.06 -11.91 11.78
N ASN A 113 15.68 -10.80 11.41
CA ASN A 113 16.72 -10.11 12.18
C ASN A 113 16.72 -8.61 11.86
N GLY A 114 17.57 -7.81 12.50
CA GLY A 114 17.61 -6.35 12.33
C GLY A 114 17.94 -5.85 10.92
N LYS A 115 18.35 -6.74 10.00
CA LYS A 115 18.61 -6.42 8.59
C LYS A 115 17.49 -6.89 7.66
N SER A 116 16.50 -7.61 8.18
CA SER A 116 15.38 -8.10 7.40
C SER A 116 14.56 -6.93 6.83
N ARG A 117 14.22 -7.03 5.56
CA ARG A 117 13.33 -6.08 4.88
C ARG A 117 12.00 -6.76 4.63
N THR A 118 10.95 -6.14 5.09
CA THR A 118 9.58 -6.64 4.96
C THR A 118 8.68 -5.61 4.32
N ASN A 119 7.58 -6.07 3.71
CA ASN A 119 6.55 -5.17 3.23
C ASN A 119 5.88 -4.50 4.44
N SER A 120 5.85 -3.18 4.44
CA SER A 120 5.25 -2.38 5.52
C SER A 120 3.73 -2.28 5.44
N PHE A 121 3.13 -2.72 4.32
CA PHE A 121 1.71 -2.54 4.03
C PHE A 121 1.24 -1.10 4.35
N SER A 122 0.19 -0.97 5.14
CA SER A 122 -0.45 0.32 5.42
C SER A 122 0.38 1.30 6.23
N VAL A 123 1.48 0.88 6.85
CA VAL A 123 2.41 1.81 7.50
C VAL A 123 2.99 2.80 6.48
N ALA A 124 3.14 2.39 5.21
CA ALA A 124 3.56 3.28 4.11
C ALA A 124 2.64 4.51 3.93
N LYS A 125 1.36 4.41 4.30
CA LYS A 125 0.42 5.55 4.22
C LYS A 125 0.85 6.73 5.09
N THR A 126 1.39 6.44 6.28
CA THR A 126 1.96 7.46 7.17
C THR A 126 3.13 8.18 6.50
N ILE A 127 4.04 7.43 5.87
CA ILE A 127 5.19 8.03 5.15
C ILE A 127 4.71 8.92 3.99
N THR A 128 3.69 8.51 3.26
CA THR A 128 3.10 9.34 2.19
C THR A 128 2.56 10.66 2.75
N THR A 129 1.80 10.61 3.85
CA THR A 129 1.24 11.83 4.49
C THR A 129 2.35 12.73 5.06
N MET A 130 3.40 12.15 5.66
CA MET A 130 4.56 12.90 6.12
C MET A 130 5.26 13.63 4.96
N GLN A 131 5.45 12.97 3.82
CA GLN A 131 6.02 13.62 2.62
C GLN A 131 5.15 14.77 2.10
N VAL A 132 3.83 14.64 2.17
CA VAL A 132 2.91 15.74 1.84
C VAL A 132 3.09 16.90 2.81
N GLY A 133 3.23 16.64 4.12
CA GLY A 133 3.55 17.67 5.12
C GLY A 133 4.85 18.40 4.79
N MET A 134 5.93 17.68 4.48
CA MET A 134 7.18 18.27 4.04
C MET A 134 7.02 19.10 2.75
N ALA A 135 6.20 18.63 1.80
CA ALA A 135 5.92 19.38 0.58
C ALA A 135 5.12 20.66 0.84
N VAL A 136 4.27 20.69 1.87
CA VAL A 136 3.60 21.91 2.35
C VAL A 136 4.62 22.87 2.97
N ASP A 137 5.47 22.40 3.86
CA ASP A 137 6.51 23.23 4.52
C ASP A 137 7.49 23.83 3.50
N GLN A 138 7.81 23.09 2.45
CA GLN A 138 8.68 23.53 1.35
C GLN A 138 7.95 24.33 0.27
N GLY A 139 6.62 24.53 0.41
CA GLY A 139 5.80 25.32 -0.50
C GLY A 139 5.51 24.66 -1.85
N TYR A 140 5.72 23.35 -2.01
CA TYR A 140 5.26 22.62 -3.21
C TYR A 140 3.74 22.48 -3.23
N ILE A 141 3.11 22.37 -2.07
CA ILE A 141 1.67 22.37 -1.84
C ILE A 141 1.34 23.57 -0.97
N ALA A 142 0.27 24.31 -1.26
CA ALA A 142 -0.03 25.56 -0.56
C ALA A 142 -0.39 25.35 0.92
N SER A 143 -1.20 24.33 1.21
CA SER A 143 -1.58 23.93 2.58
C SER A 143 -2.31 22.58 2.55
N PHE A 144 -2.58 22.02 3.73
CA PHE A 144 -3.48 20.86 3.83
C PHE A 144 -4.94 21.19 3.46
N ASP A 145 -5.38 22.45 3.57
CA ASP A 145 -6.70 22.88 3.17
C ASP A 145 -6.81 23.21 1.68
N ALA A 146 -5.70 23.15 0.95
CA ALA A 146 -5.70 23.39 -0.50
C ALA A 146 -6.60 22.36 -1.21
N PRO A 147 -7.35 22.78 -2.24
CA PRO A 147 -8.15 21.87 -3.04
C PRO A 147 -7.23 20.91 -3.82
N ILE A 148 -7.63 19.66 -3.91
CA ILE A 148 -6.85 18.65 -4.66
C ILE A 148 -6.72 19.02 -6.14
N THR A 149 -7.65 19.81 -6.66
CA THR A 149 -7.70 20.22 -8.07
C THR A 149 -6.55 21.14 -8.49
N ASP A 150 -5.80 21.69 -7.54
CA ASP A 150 -4.58 22.46 -7.84
C ASP A 150 -3.51 21.58 -8.49
N HIS A 151 -3.48 20.31 -8.14
CA HIS A 151 -2.51 19.33 -8.64
C HIS A 151 -3.15 18.13 -9.36
N LEU A 152 -4.48 18.00 -9.29
CA LEU A 152 -5.29 16.97 -9.94
C LEU A 152 -6.42 17.61 -10.77
N PRO A 153 -6.09 18.29 -11.88
CA PRO A 153 -7.05 19.11 -12.64
C PRO A 153 -8.20 18.32 -13.27
N GLN A 154 -8.08 17.00 -13.42
CA GLN A 154 -9.14 16.13 -13.95
C GLN A 154 -10.41 16.13 -13.06
N TYR A 155 -10.27 16.46 -11.78
CA TYR A 155 -11.42 16.52 -10.85
C TYR A 155 -12.11 17.90 -10.78
N LYS A 156 -11.69 18.88 -11.58
CA LYS A 156 -12.33 20.21 -11.64
C LYS A 156 -13.81 20.14 -12.05
N ASN A 157 -14.16 19.12 -12.84
CA ASN A 157 -15.54 18.93 -13.32
C ASN A 157 -16.30 17.87 -12.51
N ASP A 158 -15.68 17.25 -11.50
CA ASP A 158 -16.35 16.35 -10.56
C ASP A 158 -16.98 17.19 -9.44
N PRO A 159 -18.32 17.15 -9.24
CA PRO A 159 -19.00 18.03 -8.29
C PRO A 159 -18.55 17.88 -6.83
N ARG A 160 -18.01 16.71 -6.46
CA ARG A 160 -17.47 16.43 -5.14
C ARG A 160 -15.95 16.54 -5.12
N GLY A 161 -15.27 16.01 -6.15
CA GLY A 161 -13.82 16.07 -6.27
C GLY A 161 -13.26 17.50 -6.23
N GLN A 162 -13.97 18.48 -6.82
CA GLN A 162 -13.57 19.89 -6.75
C GLN A 162 -13.61 20.50 -5.33
N LYS A 163 -14.34 19.87 -4.40
CA LYS A 163 -14.44 20.30 -2.99
C LYS A 163 -13.46 19.57 -2.08
N ALA A 164 -12.87 18.47 -2.55
CA ALA A 164 -11.96 17.68 -1.75
C ALA A 164 -10.64 18.42 -1.52
N THR A 165 -10.09 18.29 -0.30
CA THR A 165 -8.82 18.91 0.10
C THR A 165 -7.73 17.86 0.34
N VAL A 166 -6.50 18.33 0.39
CA VAL A 166 -5.32 17.51 0.76
C VAL A 166 -5.51 16.87 2.14
N ALA A 167 -6.05 17.63 3.12
CA ALA A 167 -6.36 17.12 4.46
C ALA A 167 -7.37 15.96 4.43
N GLN A 168 -8.40 16.07 3.60
CA GLN A 168 -9.44 15.05 3.51
C GLN A 168 -8.94 13.75 2.84
N LEU A 169 -8.04 13.84 1.85
CA LEU A 169 -7.33 12.67 1.34
C LEU A 169 -6.45 12.04 2.43
N SER A 170 -5.67 12.85 3.14
CA SER A 170 -4.74 12.41 4.19
C SER A 170 -5.46 11.75 5.37
N SER A 171 -6.66 12.23 5.72
CA SER A 171 -7.47 11.74 6.84
C SER A 171 -8.53 10.70 6.43
N MET A 172 -8.52 10.24 5.18
CA MET A 172 -9.48 9.25 4.64
C MET A 172 -10.95 9.71 4.77
N LYS A 173 -11.17 11.02 4.57
CA LYS A 173 -12.49 11.65 4.53
C LYS A 173 -12.79 12.28 3.18
N SER A 174 -12.12 11.88 2.13
CA SER A 174 -12.22 12.52 0.82
C SER A 174 -13.51 12.21 0.07
N GLY A 175 -14.19 11.13 0.40
CA GLY A 175 -15.33 10.64 -0.38
C GLY A 175 -14.95 10.02 -1.74
N HIS A 176 -13.66 9.76 -1.97
CA HIS A 176 -13.15 9.08 -3.18
C HIS A 176 -13.83 7.72 -3.34
N ASP A 177 -14.26 7.39 -4.56
CA ASP A 177 -14.90 6.13 -4.87
C ASP A 177 -13.89 4.98 -4.77
N TRP A 178 -13.86 4.36 -3.60
CA TRP A 178 -12.94 3.29 -3.28
C TRP A 178 -13.54 2.35 -2.24
N THR A 179 -13.60 1.07 -2.57
CA THR A 179 -14.01 0.03 -1.62
C THR A 179 -12.81 -0.80 -1.21
N GLU A 180 -12.43 -0.76 0.05
CA GLU A 180 -11.36 -1.59 0.59
C GLU A 180 -11.87 -3.01 0.81
N ASN A 181 -11.42 -3.96 -0.02
CA ASN A 181 -11.82 -5.36 0.06
C ASN A 181 -10.60 -6.27 -0.19
N TYR A 182 -10.33 -7.17 0.75
CA TYR A 182 -9.18 -8.09 0.70
C TYR A 182 -9.58 -9.55 0.45
N TYR A 183 -10.87 -9.86 0.35
CA TYR A 183 -11.38 -11.23 0.30
C TYR A 183 -11.68 -11.72 -1.11
N LEU A 184 -11.96 -10.82 -2.02
CA LEU A 184 -12.31 -11.16 -3.40
C LEU A 184 -11.11 -10.91 -4.32
N PRO A 185 -10.71 -11.87 -5.18
CA PRO A 185 -9.56 -11.71 -6.06
C PRO A 185 -9.81 -10.75 -7.23
N LEU A 186 -11.07 -10.46 -7.56
CA LEU A 186 -11.45 -9.59 -8.68
C LEU A 186 -12.09 -8.30 -8.14
N ASN A 187 -11.30 -7.49 -7.45
CA ASN A 187 -11.72 -6.20 -6.91
C ASN A 187 -10.63 -5.12 -7.10
N ILE A 188 -11.00 -3.89 -6.78
CA ILE A 188 -10.12 -2.72 -6.98
C ILE A 188 -8.86 -2.78 -6.11
N THR A 189 -8.92 -3.32 -4.89
CA THR A 189 -7.77 -3.45 -3.99
C THR A 189 -6.76 -4.46 -4.52
N THR A 190 -7.24 -5.61 -5.03
CA THR A 190 -6.39 -6.60 -5.70
C THR A 190 -5.80 -6.02 -6.99
N HIS A 191 -6.58 -5.24 -7.74
CA HIS A 191 -6.09 -4.54 -8.93
C HIS A 191 -5.00 -3.53 -8.57
N LEU A 192 -5.17 -2.75 -7.49
CA LEU A 192 -4.14 -1.83 -7.02
C LEU A 192 -2.83 -2.56 -6.69
N TYR A 193 -2.92 -3.70 -6.00
CA TYR A 193 -1.75 -4.43 -5.50
C TYR A 193 -1.02 -5.19 -6.62
N PHE A 194 -1.74 -5.84 -7.53
CA PHE A 194 -1.19 -6.70 -8.57
C PHE A 194 -1.30 -6.15 -10.00
N GLY A 195 -1.97 -5.03 -10.19
CA GLY A 195 -2.07 -4.35 -11.49
C GLY A 195 -0.74 -3.74 -11.95
N LYS A 196 -0.76 -3.18 -13.14
CA LYS A 196 0.43 -2.59 -13.78
C LYS A 196 0.51 -1.08 -13.61
N ASP A 197 -0.61 -0.42 -13.41
CA ASP A 197 -0.71 1.04 -13.37
C ASP A 197 -1.66 1.49 -12.24
N ALA A 198 -1.09 1.61 -11.04
CA ALA A 198 -1.79 2.10 -9.86
C ALA A 198 -2.24 3.56 -10.03
N ARG A 199 -1.44 4.37 -10.77
CA ARG A 199 -1.76 5.78 -11.04
C ARG A 199 -3.04 5.91 -11.86
N GLN A 200 -3.11 5.21 -13.00
CA GLN A 200 -4.28 5.23 -13.86
C GLN A 200 -5.51 4.68 -13.11
N LEU A 201 -5.34 3.63 -12.34
CA LEU A 201 -6.43 3.03 -11.57
C LEU A 201 -7.08 4.03 -10.63
N VAL A 202 -6.31 4.73 -9.79
CA VAL A 202 -6.88 5.67 -8.82
C VAL A 202 -7.41 6.93 -9.47
N LEU A 203 -6.82 7.39 -10.57
CA LEU A 203 -7.28 8.56 -11.33
C LEU A 203 -8.56 8.27 -12.13
N SER A 204 -8.88 7.01 -12.42
CA SER A 204 -10.12 6.62 -13.08
C SER A 204 -11.34 6.57 -12.15
N GLN A 205 -11.12 6.65 -10.83
CA GLN A 205 -12.19 6.71 -9.84
C GLN A 205 -12.62 8.15 -9.61
N GLY A 206 -13.91 8.38 -9.40
CA GLY A 206 -14.48 9.67 -9.04
C GLY A 206 -14.65 9.85 -7.54
N PHE A 207 -15.62 10.68 -7.16
CA PHE A 207 -15.99 10.91 -5.76
C PHE A 207 -17.48 10.61 -5.58
N GLU A 208 -17.82 9.61 -4.79
CA GLU A 208 -19.20 9.18 -4.57
C GLU A 208 -19.85 9.83 -3.34
N ARG A 209 -19.04 10.18 -2.33
CA ARG A 209 -19.51 10.79 -1.08
C ARG A 209 -19.03 12.22 -0.93
N GLU A 210 -19.74 13.00 -0.11
CA GLU A 210 -19.38 14.38 0.18
C GLU A 210 -18.08 14.45 0.98
N PRO A 211 -17.05 15.16 0.49
CA PRO A 211 -15.77 15.29 1.18
C PRO A 211 -15.91 15.91 2.57
N GLY A 212 -15.15 15.38 3.54
CA GLY A 212 -15.10 15.88 4.90
C GLY A 212 -16.16 15.31 5.85
N VAL A 213 -17.19 14.62 5.35
CA VAL A 213 -18.33 14.17 6.15
C VAL A 213 -18.03 12.84 6.83
N GLU A 214 -17.64 11.83 6.07
CA GLU A 214 -17.51 10.46 6.57
C GLU A 214 -16.07 9.96 6.45
N PHE A 215 -15.62 9.22 7.48
CA PHE A 215 -14.37 8.49 7.45
C PHE A 215 -14.60 7.13 6.77
N GLU A 216 -13.82 6.84 5.73
CA GLU A 216 -13.74 5.53 5.13
C GLU A 216 -12.31 5.17 4.80
N TYR A 217 -11.84 4.07 5.39
CA TYR A 217 -10.48 3.60 5.14
C TYR A 217 -10.27 3.30 3.65
N SER A 218 -9.30 3.97 3.04
CA SER A 218 -9.11 3.95 1.59
C SER A 218 -7.64 3.96 1.19
N SER A 219 -7.16 2.86 0.63
CA SER A 219 -5.87 2.81 -0.04
C SER A 219 -5.86 3.67 -1.30
N GLY A 220 -7.01 3.81 -1.99
CA GLY A 220 -7.18 4.69 -3.14
C GLY A 220 -6.89 6.15 -2.80
N SER A 221 -7.43 6.67 -1.69
CA SER A 221 -7.17 8.04 -1.23
C SER A 221 -5.66 8.29 -0.99
N THR A 222 -4.96 7.33 -0.41
CA THR A 222 -3.51 7.47 -0.19
C THR A 222 -2.71 7.41 -1.50
N GLN A 223 -3.10 6.54 -2.43
CA GLN A 223 -2.47 6.50 -3.76
C GLN A 223 -2.72 7.79 -4.53
N LEU A 224 -3.95 8.32 -4.46
CA LEU A 224 -4.30 9.61 -5.07
C LEU A 224 -3.49 10.75 -4.45
N LEU A 225 -3.27 10.71 -3.13
CA LEU A 225 -2.40 11.66 -2.41
C LEU A 225 -0.94 11.57 -2.91
N GLY A 226 -0.44 10.38 -3.18
CA GLY A 226 0.88 10.17 -3.80
C GLY A 226 0.97 10.75 -5.21
N VAL A 227 -0.09 10.60 -6.02
CA VAL A 227 -0.17 11.21 -7.37
C VAL A 227 -0.19 12.73 -7.28
N LEU A 228 -0.95 13.29 -6.34
CA LEU A 228 -1.01 14.72 -6.07
C LEU A 228 0.38 15.26 -5.70
N LEU A 229 1.07 14.60 -4.79
CA LEU A 229 2.43 14.95 -4.38
C LEU A 229 3.40 14.93 -5.58
N GLU A 230 3.37 13.88 -6.40
CA GLU A 230 4.22 13.79 -7.58
C GLU A 230 3.97 14.95 -8.55
N ASN A 231 2.71 15.30 -8.79
CA ASN A 231 2.35 16.41 -9.66
C ASN A 231 2.80 17.77 -9.06
N ALA A 232 2.65 17.96 -7.75
CA ALA A 232 3.09 19.17 -7.05
C ALA A 232 4.61 19.37 -7.15
N LEU A 233 5.38 18.30 -6.93
CA LEU A 233 6.84 18.34 -7.06
C LEU A 233 7.26 18.67 -8.49
N LYS A 234 6.72 17.96 -9.48
CA LYS A 234 7.04 18.13 -10.90
C LYS A 234 6.62 19.49 -11.47
N ALA A 235 5.62 20.14 -10.89
CA ALA A 235 5.22 21.48 -11.31
C ALA A 235 6.31 22.53 -11.05
N LYS A 236 7.17 22.34 -10.05
CA LYS A 236 8.28 23.23 -9.71
C LYS A 236 9.64 22.71 -10.21
N ASP A 237 9.84 21.40 -10.15
CA ASP A 237 11.05 20.73 -10.63
C ASP A 237 10.64 19.45 -11.39
N PRO A 238 10.59 19.49 -12.74
CA PRO A 238 10.19 18.34 -13.58
C PRO A 238 11.06 17.09 -13.38
N SER A 239 12.28 17.25 -12.86
CA SER A 239 13.22 16.15 -12.61
C SER A 239 13.02 15.51 -11.24
N LEU A 240 12.32 16.18 -10.31
CA LEU A 240 12.19 15.73 -8.93
C LEU A 240 11.17 14.59 -8.82
N THR A 241 11.62 13.46 -8.29
CA THR A 241 10.78 12.29 -7.98
C THR A 241 10.42 12.27 -6.50
N ILE A 242 9.33 11.55 -6.16
CA ILE A 242 8.94 11.31 -4.76
C ILE A 242 10.11 10.67 -3.97
N SER A 243 10.85 9.73 -4.57
CA SER A 243 11.99 9.07 -3.93
C SER A 243 13.12 10.05 -3.61
N GLN A 244 13.44 10.96 -4.55
CA GLN A 244 14.45 11.99 -4.32
C GLN A 244 13.99 13.03 -3.30
N HIS A 245 12.71 13.41 -3.33
CA HIS A 245 12.13 14.29 -2.32
C HIS A 245 12.24 13.68 -0.92
N LEU A 246 11.89 12.39 -0.77
CA LEU A 246 12.03 11.67 0.50
C LEU A 246 13.51 11.64 0.95
N SER A 247 14.44 11.27 0.07
CA SER A 247 15.87 11.17 0.39
C SER A 247 16.52 12.52 0.77
N ARG A 248 15.99 13.64 0.25
CA ARG A 248 16.47 14.98 0.58
C ARG A 248 15.88 15.52 1.89
N SER A 249 14.80 14.92 2.38
CA SER A 249 14.02 15.41 3.51
C SER A 249 14.25 14.60 4.80
N LEU A 250 14.92 13.45 4.71
CA LEU A 250 15.36 12.61 5.81
C LEU A 250 16.85 12.78 6.09
#